data_df0ff0da9917584096233253f5f50b9c
#
_entry.id   df0ff0da9917584096233253f5f50b9c
#
_cell.length_a   1.000
_cell.length_b   1.000
_cell.length_c   1.000
_cell.angle_alpha   90.00
_cell.angle_beta   90.00
_cell.angle_gamma   90.00
#
_symmetry.space_group_name_H-M   'P 1'
#
loop_
_entity.id
_entity.type
_entity.pdbx_description
1 polymer ?
#
loop_
_entity_poly.entity_id
_entity_poly.type
_entity_poly.pdbx_seq_one_letter_code
_entity_poly.pdbx_strand_id
1 'polypeptide(L)'
;MSKAHEFEQRLARTEQQLRLLQKISRFLVREMKLQDALDRVVSLVVEFMECDSCLLYLLDDRELVLRASNRPSAVGNVKLTMNEGLTGWVAREKRLLAISREAFRDSRFKYFSDLPEDTYEAFLSAPVISRRGVEGVINVQHRDPHAHTGIEMELLTSVGEQLGCLLMLSQSEKISRGNSDLVLFSGPQRASKT
;
A
#
# COMPACT_ATOMS: atom_id res chain seq x y z
N MET A 1 -4.18 -31.42 -19.50
CA MET A 1 -5.11 -31.14 -18.36
C MET A 1 -6.48 -30.82 -18.95
N SER A 2 -7.57 -31.30 -18.32
CA SER A 2 -8.95 -31.10 -18.83
C SER A 2 -9.33 -29.60 -18.68
N LYS A 3 -10.04 -29.04 -19.68
CA LYS A 3 -10.59 -27.67 -19.61
C LYS A 3 -11.42 -27.41 -18.34
N ALA A 4 -12.09 -28.46 -17.84
CA ALA A 4 -12.85 -28.39 -16.59
C ALA A 4 -11.95 -28.12 -15.38
N HIS A 5 -10.81 -28.78 -15.28
CA HIS A 5 -9.86 -28.58 -14.18
C HIS A 5 -9.23 -27.17 -14.20
N GLU A 6 -8.92 -26.67 -15.38
CA GLU A 6 -8.43 -25.28 -15.54
C GLU A 6 -9.47 -24.23 -15.13
N PHE A 7 -10.75 -24.50 -15.47
CA PHE A 7 -11.85 -23.63 -15.07
C PHE A 7 -12.09 -23.63 -13.58
N GLU A 8 -12.05 -24.82 -12.93
CA GLU A 8 -12.15 -24.95 -11.47
C GLU A 8 -11.03 -24.23 -10.73
N GLN A 9 -9.80 -24.31 -11.23
CA GLN A 9 -8.67 -23.58 -10.63
C GLN A 9 -8.83 -22.06 -10.76
N ARG A 10 -9.30 -21.57 -11.91
CA ARG A 10 -9.56 -20.14 -12.08
C ARG A 10 -10.69 -19.66 -11.16
N LEU A 11 -11.76 -20.44 -11.03
CA LEU A 11 -12.87 -20.11 -10.14
C LEU A 11 -12.40 -20.03 -8.69
N ALA A 12 -11.67 -21.05 -8.21
CA ALA A 12 -11.14 -21.09 -6.85
C ALA A 12 -10.23 -19.88 -6.54
N ARG A 13 -9.37 -19.48 -7.48
CA ARG A 13 -8.52 -18.29 -7.35
C ARG A 13 -9.34 -17.00 -7.28
N THR A 14 -10.35 -16.87 -8.14
CA THR A 14 -11.24 -15.69 -8.13
C THR A 14 -12.03 -15.58 -6.84
N GLU A 15 -12.55 -16.70 -6.32
CA GLU A 15 -13.22 -16.72 -5.02
C GLU A 15 -12.28 -16.34 -3.87
N GLN A 16 -11.04 -16.81 -3.90
CA GLN A 16 -10.04 -16.47 -2.91
C GLN A 16 -9.71 -14.97 -2.95
N GLN A 17 -9.56 -14.38 -4.14
CA GLN A 17 -9.37 -12.95 -4.34
C GLN A 17 -10.54 -12.14 -3.77
N LEU A 18 -11.77 -12.54 -4.08
CA LEU A 18 -12.96 -11.88 -3.55
C LEU A 18 -13.00 -11.91 -2.02
N ARG A 19 -12.69 -13.07 -1.42
CA ARG A 19 -12.62 -13.22 0.04
C ARG A 19 -11.56 -12.30 0.65
N LEU A 20 -10.40 -12.15 0.01
CA LEU A 20 -9.36 -11.25 0.49
C LEU A 20 -9.81 -9.79 0.45
N LEU A 21 -10.35 -9.32 -0.69
CA LEU A 21 -10.88 -7.96 -0.81
C LEU A 21 -11.98 -7.66 0.21
N GLN A 22 -12.87 -8.65 0.45
CA GLN A 22 -13.89 -8.52 1.51
C GLN A 22 -13.27 -8.45 2.92
N LYS A 23 -12.22 -9.24 3.20
CA LYS A 23 -11.48 -9.14 4.46
C LYS A 23 -10.88 -7.75 4.63
N ILE A 24 -10.17 -7.24 3.62
CA ILE A 24 -9.57 -5.91 3.64
C ILE A 24 -10.66 -4.86 3.87
N SER A 25 -11.73 -4.86 3.08
CA SER A 25 -12.84 -3.90 3.23
C SER A 25 -13.44 -3.90 4.63
N ARG A 26 -13.64 -5.09 5.23
CA ARG A 26 -14.15 -5.21 6.61
C ARG A 26 -13.18 -4.65 7.65
N PHE A 27 -11.87 -4.74 7.40
CA PHE A 27 -10.87 -4.14 8.28
C PHE A 27 -10.90 -2.63 8.20
N LEU A 28 -10.98 -2.08 6.99
CA LEU A 28 -10.94 -0.64 6.77
C LEU A 28 -12.13 0.13 7.36
N VAL A 29 -13.25 -0.57 7.65
CA VAL A 29 -14.46 0.02 8.26
C VAL A 29 -14.43 -0.02 9.80
N ARG A 30 -13.46 -0.74 10.41
CA ARG A 30 -13.37 -0.85 11.86
C ARG A 30 -12.62 0.33 12.45
N GLU A 31 -13.04 0.79 13.63
CA GLU A 31 -12.25 1.72 14.42
C GLU A 31 -10.97 1.02 14.88
N MET A 32 -9.87 1.33 14.22
CA MET A 32 -8.53 0.85 14.57
C MET A 32 -7.50 1.93 14.26
N LYS A 33 -6.33 1.80 14.88
CA LYS A 33 -5.22 2.70 14.55
C LYS A 33 -4.79 2.47 13.11
N LEU A 34 -4.47 3.55 12.40
CA LEU A 34 -4.04 3.47 11.00
C LEU A 34 -2.88 2.47 10.82
N GLN A 35 -1.90 2.48 11.73
CA GLN A 35 -0.75 1.57 11.67
C GLN A 35 -1.20 0.10 11.69
N ASP A 36 -2.11 -0.26 12.60
CA ASP A 36 -2.62 -1.64 12.72
C ASP A 36 -3.35 -2.08 11.42
N ALA A 37 -4.05 -1.14 10.77
CA ALA A 37 -4.70 -1.41 9.49
C ALA A 37 -3.68 -1.66 8.37
N LEU A 38 -2.61 -0.84 8.29
CA LEU A 38 -1.54 -1.00 7.29
C LEU A 38 -0.81 -2.33 7.46
N ASP A 39 -0.42 -2.68 8.69
CA ASP A 39 0.27 -3.93 9.01
C ASP A 39 -0.59 -5.14 8.68
N ARG A 40 -1.90 -5.04 8.93
CA ARG A 40 -2.83 -6.11 8.60
C ARG A 40 -3.02 -6.29 7.10
N VAL A 41 -3.11 -5.21 6.34
CA VAL A 41 -3.18 -5.28 4.87
C VAL A 41 -1.93 -5.93 4.30
N VAL A 42 -0.73 -5.54 4.75
CA VAL A 42 0.53 -6.17 4.35
C VAL A 42 0.48 -7.67 4.63
N SER A 43 0.07 -8.08 5.84
CA SER A 43 -0.03 -9.50 6.21
C SER A 43 -0.96 -10.29 5.29
N LEU A 44 -2.11 -9.71 4.93
CA LEU A 44 -3.08 -10.35 4.03
C LEU A 44 -2.57 -10.45 2.59
N VAL A 45 -1.84 -9.44 2.12
CA VAL A 45 -1.22 -9.47 0.78
C VAL A 45 -0.13 -10.54 0.72
N VAL A 46 0.72 -10.65 1.75
CA VAL A 46 1.75 -11.69 1.84
C VAL A 46 1.12 -13.09 1.84
N GLU A 47 0.08 -13.30 2.65
CA GLU A 47 -0.65 -14.58 2.73
C GLU A 47 -1.26 -14.99 1.38
N PHE A 48 -1.86 -14.03 0.67
CA PHE A 48 -2.53 -14.30 -0.60
C PHE A 48 -1.58 -14.47 -1.77
N MET A 49 -0.55 -13.62 -1.86
CA MET A 49 0.37 -13.61 -2.99
C MET A 49 1.58 -14.53 -2.78
N GLU A 50 1.67 -15.15 -1.60
CA GLU A 50 2.78 -16.04 -1.22
C GLU A 50 4.16 -15.42 -1.55
N CYS A 51 4.27 -14.10 -1.31
CA CYS A 51 5.46 -13.33 -1.66
C CYS A 51 6.49 -13.30 -0.53
N ASP A 52 7.77 -13.13 -0.90
CA ASP A 52 8.88 -13.04 0.06
C ASP A 52 8.89 -11.71 0.81
N SER A 53 8.52 -10.65 0.12
CA SER A 53 8.52 -9.30 0.68
C SER A 53 7.31 -8.51 0.21
N CYS A 54 6.66 -7.81 1.15
CA CYS A 54 5.65 -6.80 0.88
C CYS A 54 6.00 -5.51 1.62
N LEU A 55 6.10 -4.40 0.88
CA LEU A 55 6.54 -3.11 1.37
C LEU A 55 5.46 -2.07 1.04
N LEU A 56 4.92 -1.41 2.07
CA LEU A 56 3.94 -0.34 1.90
C LEU A 56 4.56 1.00 2.30
N TYR A 57 4.74 1.85 1.31
CA TYR A 57 5.24 3.21 1.45
C TYR A 57 4.07 4.19 1.45
N LEU A 58 4.12 5.18 2.34
CA LEU A 58 3.22 6.33 2.28
C LEU A 58 4.00 7.59 1.93
N LEU A 59 3.35 8.46 1.17
CA LEU A 59 3.89 9.75 0.80
C LEU A 59 3.77 10.70 2.00
N ASP A 60 4.92 11.22 2.45
CA ASP A 60 5.06 12.19 3.52
C ASP A 60 5.81 13.40 2.93
N ASP A 61 5.12 14.50 2.72
CA ASP A 61 5.58 15.65 1.94
C ASP A 61 6.02 15.25 0.51
N ARG A 62 7.30 14.98 0.31
CA ARG A 62 7.91 14.61 -0.97
C ARG A 62 8.64 13.28 -0.96
N GLU A 63 8.59 12.59 0.18
CA GLU A 63 9.28 11.32 0.39
C GLU A 63 8.29 10.18 0.56
N LEU A 64 8.60 9.05 -0.02
CA LEU A 64 7.93 7.78 0.22
C LEU A 64 8.60 7.11 1.41
N VAL A 65 7.92 7.08 2.55
CA VAL A 65 8.43 6.48 3.79
C VAL A 65 7.82 5.10 3.98
N LEU A 66 8.65 4.08 4.22
CA LEU A 66 8.17 2.73 4.51
C LEU A 66 7.41 2.71 5.83
N ARG A 67 6.11 2.44 5.78
CA ARG A 67 5.21 2.48 6.94
C ARG A 67 4.74 1.11 7.40
N ALA A 68 4.68 0.13 6.52
CA ALA A 68 4.36 -1.25 6.89
C ALA A 68 5.11 -2.25 6.01
N SER A 69 5.51 -3.37 6.60
CA SER A 69 6.23 -4.44 5.89
C SER A 69 6.15 -5.74 6.69
N ASN A 70 6.22 -6.89 6.01
CA ASN A 70 6.52 -8.17 6.66
C ASN A 70 8.00 -8.28 7.14
N ARG A 71 8.78 -7.18 6.99
CA ARG A 71 10.14 -6.98 7.51
C ARG A 71 10.15 -5.76 8.45
N PRO A 72 9.73 -5.90 9.69
CA PRO A 72 9.47 -4.76 10.58
C PRO A 72 10.69 -3.90 10.89
N SER A 73 11.92 -4.45 10.84
CA SER A 73 13.16 -3.70 11.10
C SER A 73 13.42 -2.56 10.09
N ALA A 74 12.84 -2.63 8.90
CA ALA A 74 12.99 -1.62 7.85
C ALA A 74 11.99 -0.46 7.98
N VAL A 75 10.91 -0.65 8.75
CA VAL A 75 9.81 0.32 8.88
C VAL A 75 10.30 1.61 9.52
N GLY A 76 9.98 2.75 8.90
CA GLY A 76 10.39 4.08 9.33
C GLY A 76 11.80 4.51 8.91
N ASN A 77 12.70 3.54 8.63
CA ASN A 77 14.10 3.81 8.29
C ASN A 77 14.31 3.99 6.78
N VAL A 78 13.55 3.27 5.95
CA VAL A 78 13.68 3.33 4.50
C VAL A 78 12.82 4.46 3.93
N LYS A 79 13.47 5.37 3.21
CA LYS A 79 12.84 6.50 2.53
C LYS A 79 13.32 6.61 1.10
N LEU A 80 12.45 7.08 0.21
CA LEU A 80 12.70 7.31 -1.21
C LEU A 80 12.09 8.62 -1.64
N THR A 81 12.71 9.27 -2.61
CA THR A 81 12.02 10.31 -3.36
C THR A 81 11.19 9.69 -4.50
N MET A 82 10.25 10.45 -5.06
CA MET A 82 9.46 10.02 -6.23
C MET A 82 10.31 9.79 -7.50
N ASN A 83 11.58 10.20 -7.49
CA ASN A 83 12.51 9.98 -8.60
C ASN A 83 13.43 8.79 -8.40
N GLU A 84 13.31 8.08 -7.30
CA GLU A 84 14.23 7.00 -6.93
C GLU A 84 13.57 5.62 -7.02
N GLY A 85 14.25 4.73 -7.70
CA GLY A 85 13.89 3.32 -7.77
C GLY A 85 12.61 3.04 -8.55
N LEU A 86 12.24 1.77 -8.62
CA LEU A 86 11.00 1.30 -9.23
C LEU A 86 9.77 1.85 -8.49
N THR A 87 9.85 1.92 -7.17
CA THR A 87 8.78 2.46 -6.30
C THR A 87 8.50 3.93 -6.58
N GLY A 88 9.54 4.77 -6.68
CA GLY A 88 9.39 6.19 -7.03
C GLY A 88 8.82 6.38 -8.43
N TRP A 89 9.23 5.53 -9.38
CA TRP A 89 8.66 5.54 -10.73
C TRP A 89 7.15 5.26 -10.71
N VAL A 90 6.69 4.23 -9.95
CA VAL A 90 5.27 3.90 -9.82
C VAL A 90 4.47 5.06 -9.22
N ALA A 91 5.01 5.72 -8.19
CA ALA A 91 4.38 6.90 -7.58
C ALA A 91 4.21 8.05 -8.58
N ARG A 92 5.26 8.34 -9.34
CA ARG A 92 5.27 9.44 -10.32
C ARG A 92 4.36 9.16 -11.51
N GLU A 93 4.46 7.97 -12.09
CA GLU A 93 3.69 7.60 -13.29
C GLU A 93 2.24 7.19 -12.96
N LYS A 94 1.94 6.94 -11.69
CA LYS A 94 0.60 6.51 -11.22
C LYS A 94 0.11 5.24 -11.92
N ARG A 95 1.04 4.35 -12.22
CA ARG A 95 0.79 3.13 -13.00
C ARG A 95 1.40 1.93 -12.31
N LEU A 96 0.70 0.80 -12.39
CA LEU A 96 1.21 -0.49 -11.98
C LEU A 96 2.47 -0.84 -12.79
N LEU A 97 3.44 -1.43 -12.12
CA LEU A 97 4.66 -2.00 -12.70
C LEU A 97 4.77 -3.47 -12.34
N ALA A 98 4.95 -4.33 -13.34
CA ALA A 98 5.17 -5.76 -13.16
C ALA A 98 6.46 -6.17 -13.89
N ILE A 99 7.39 -6.78 -13.17
CA ILE A 99 8.63 -7.35 -13.69
C ILE A 99 8.69 -8.79 -13.19
N SER A 100 8.82 -9.76 -14.12
CA SER A 100 8.73 -11.18 -13.80
C SER A 100 10.06 -11.83 -13.45
N ARG A 101 11.17 -11.22 -13.82
CA ARG A 101 12.54 -11.71 -13.56
C ARG A 101 13.56 -10.59 -13.66
N GLU A 102 14.69 -10.76 -12.99
CA GLU A 102 15.85 -9.85 -13.06
C GLU A 102 15.48 -8.38 -12.75
N ALA A 103 14.54 -8.16 -11.84
CA ALA A 103 14.10 -6.80 -11.47
C ALA A 103 15.28 -5.93 -11.01
N PHE A 104 16.31 -6.54 -10.41
CA PHE A 104 17.53 -5.87 -9.97
C PHE A 104 18.39 -5.34 -11.13
N ARG A 105 18.16 -5.80 -12.37
CA ARG A 105 18.84 -5.30 -13.58
C ARG A 105 18.13 -4.13 -14.25
N ASP A 106 16.93 -3.81 -13.83
CA ASP A 106 16.22 -2.63 -14.34
C ASP A 106 17.02 -1.37 -13.98
N SER A 107 17.25 -0.50 -14.95
CA SER A 107 18.06 0.72 -14.77
C SER A 107 17.49 1.69 -13.70
N ARG A 108 16.24 1.52 -13.34
CA ARG A 108 15.53 2.28 -12.28
C ARG A 108 15.67 1.63 -10.91
N PHE A 109 16.19 0.41 -10.82
CA PHE A 109 16.28 -0.31 -9.56
C PHE A 109 17.22 0.42 -8.59
N LYS A 110 16.81 0.54 -7.32
CA LYS A 110 17.63 1.13 -6.27
C LYS A 110 17.96 0.07 -5.22
N TYR A 111 19.24 -0.07 -4.93
CA TYR A 111 19.72 -0.87 -3.80
C TYR A 111 19.65 -0.04 -2.52
N PHE A 112 19.20 -0.65 -1.45
CA PHE A 112 19.14 -0.04 -0.12
C PHE A 112 20.17 -0.72 0.78
N SER A 113 21.08 0.05 1.38
CA SER A 113 22.04 -0.43 2.37
C SER A 113 21.38 -1.00 3.63
N ASP A 114 20.19 -0.49 3.96
CA ASP A 114 19.45 -0.85 5.18
C ASP A 114 18.48 -2.02 4.99
N LEU A 115 18.28 -2.45 3.76
CA LEU A 115 17.59 -3.70 3.42
C LEU A 115 18.68 -4.70 3.05
N PRO A 116 18.85 -5.77 3.84
CA PRO A 116 19.89 -6.74 3.53
C PRO A 116 19.69 -7.33 2.14
N GLU A 117 20.78 -7.63 1.51
CA GLU A 117 21.19 -8.20 0.22
C GLU A 117 20.18 -9.08 -0.56
N ASP A 118 18.89 -8.93 -0.35
CA ASP A 118 17.89 -9.69 -1.06
C ASP A 118 17.74 -9.15 -2.48
N THR A 119 18.41 -9.79 -3.40
CA THR A 119 18.12 -9.63 -4.82
C THR A 119 16.79 -10.30 -5.11
N TYR A 120 15.79 -9.48 -5.42
CA TYR A 120 14.49 -10.00 -5.86
C TYR A 120 14.47 -10.11 -7.38
N GLU A 121 14.06 -11.28 -7.85
CA GLU A 121 13.90 -11.57 -9.26
C GLU A 121 12.64 -10.90 -9.82
N ALA A 122 11.52 -11.04 -9.12
CA ALA A 122 10.25 -10.49 -9.57
C ALA A 122 9.75 -9.36 -8.67
N PHE A 123 9.11 -8.39 -9.29
CA PHE A 123 8.63 -7.17 -8.65
C PHE A 123 7.27 -6.76 -9.21
N LEU A 124 6.28 -6.62 -8.34
CA LEU A 124 4.98 -6.07 -8.66
C LEU A 124 4.73 -4.87 -7.76
N SER A 125 4.35 -3.75 -8.34
CA SER A 125 4.14 -2.51 -7.61
C SER A 125 2.90 -1.79 -8.10
N ALA A 126 2.06 -1.37 -7.17
CA ALA A 126 0.85 -0.60 -7.45
C ALA A 126 0.84 0.72 -6.66
N PRO A 127 0.38 1.82 -7.26
CA PRO A 127 0.22 3.07 -6.56
C PRO A 127 -0.97 3.01 -5.60
N VAL A 128 -0.82 3.60 -4.43
CA VAL A 128 -1.91 3.89 -3.49
C VAL A 128 -2.49 5.25 -3.88
N ILE A 129 -3.69 5.24 -4.41
CA ILE A 129 -4.30 6.44 -5.02
C ILE A 129 -5.60 6.81 -4.33
N SER A 130 -5.74 8.10 -4.02
CA SER A 130 -6.98 8.73 -3.59
C SER A 130 -7.46 9.78 -4.60
N ARG A 131 -8.58 10.45 -4.31
CA ARG A 131 -9.02 11.63 -5.09
C ARG A 131 -8.03 12.80 -5.05
N ARG A 132 -7.12 12.83 -4.07
CA ARG A 132 -6.09 13.87 -3.94
C ARG A 132 -4.84 13.57 -4.76
N GLY A 133 -4.69 12.35 -5.23
CA GLY A 133 -3.54 11.87 -5.99
C GLY A 133 -2.91 10.63 -5.38
N VAL A 134 -1.59 10.52 -5.52
CA VAL A 134 -0.82 9.42 -4.93
C VAL A 134 -0.60 9.68 -3.45
N GLU A 135 -1.02 8.72 -2.63
CA GLU A 135 -0.82 8.71 -1.18
C GLU A 135 0.33 7.76 -0.78
N GLY A 136 0.77 6.89 -1.69
CA GLY A 136 1.82 5.93 -1.43
C GLY A 136 2.02 4.91 -2.55
N VAL A 137 2.72 3.83 -2.24
CA VAL A 137 2.98 2.70 -3.14
C VAL A 137 3.04 1.40 -2.33
N ILE A 138 2.43 0.35 -2.86
CA ILE A 138 2.57 -1.00 -2.32
C ILE A 138 3.37 -1.88 -3.29
N ASN A 139 4.40 -2.55 -2.78
CA ASN A 139 5.29 -3.43 -3.54
C ASN A 139 5.16 -4.86 -3.04
N VAL A 140 5.21 -5.79 -3.98
CA VAL A 140 5.32 -7.24 -3.75
C VAL A 140 6.57 -7.72 -4.48
N GLN A 141 7.38 -8.55 -3.83
CA GLN A 141 8.65 -9.02 -4.34
C GLN A 141 8.80 -10.52 -4.12
N HIS A 142 9.35 -11.22 -5.11
CA HIS A 142 9.71 -12.63 -5.04
C HIS A 142 11.20 -12.82 -5.30
N ARG A 143 11.82 -13.73 -4.53
CA ARG A 143 13.24 -14.09 -4.72
C ARG A 143 13.47 -14.87 -5.99
N ASP A 144 12.49 -15.65 -6.38
CA ASP A 144 12.50 -16.44 -7.61
C ASP A 144 11.73 -15.70 -8.72
N PRO A 145 12.00 -16.02 -10.00
CA PRO A 145 11.20 -15.53 -11.11
C PRO A 145 9.72 -15.86 -10.92
N HIS A 146 8.85 -14.85 -11.03
CA HIS A 146 7.41 -14.99 -10.86
C HIS A 146 6.66 -14.23 -11.96
N ALA A 147 5.90 -14.96 -12.77
CA ALA A 147 5.04 -14.35 -13.78
C ALA A 147 3.74 -13.88 -13.13
N HIS A 148 3.67 -12.61 -12.81
CA HIS A 148 2.48 -12.01 -12.19
C HIS A 148 1.26 -12.18 -13.09
N THR A 149 0.21 -12.79 -12.55
CA THR A 149 -1.06 -13.01 -13.26
C THR A 149 -1.89 -11.73 -13.29
N GLY A 150 -2.84 -11.64 -14.23
CA GLY A 150 -3.82 -10.53 -14.25
C GLY A 150 -4.59 -10.40 -12.94
N ILE A 151 -4.90 -11.54 -12.29
CA ILE A 151 -5.57 -11.57 -10.98
C ILE A 151 -4.72 -10.91 -9.89
N GLU A 152 -3.43 -11.19 -9.83
CA GLU A 152 -2.51 -10.57 -8.86
C GLU A 152 -2.36 -9.07 -9.10
N MET A 153 -2.25 -8.67 -10.37
CA MET A 153 -2.15 -7.26 -10.76
C MET A 153 -3.41 -6.47 -10.39
N GLU A 154 -4.60 -7.01 -10.70
CA GLU A 154 -5.89 -6.40 -10.34
C GLU A 154 -6.08 -6.35 -8.82
N LEU A 155 -5.69 -7.41 -8.11
CA LEU A 155 -5.78 -7.44 -6.67
C LEU A 155 -4.93 -6.35 -6.04
N LEU A 156 -3.65 -6.25 -6.41
CA LEU A 156 -2.76 -5.26 -5.82
C LEU A 156 -3.20 -3.83 -6.15
N THR A 157 -3.74 -3.60 -7.34
CA THR A 157 -4.35 -2.34 -7.74
C THR A 157 -5.54 -2.00 -6.84
N SER A 158 -6.48 -2.94 -6.66
CA SER A 158 -7.65 -2.75 -5.80
C SER A 158 -7.27 -2.49 -4.33
N VAL A 159 -6.23 -3.16 -3.83
CA VAL A 159 -5.68 -2.90 -2.48
C VAL A 159 -5.14 -1.48 -2.39
N GLY A 160 -4.39 -1.02 -3.38
CA GLY A 160 -3.87 0.34 -3.44
C GLY A 160 -4.99 1.41 -3.43
N GLU A 161 -6.05 1.19 -4.19
CA GLU A 161 -7.23 2.08 -4.22
C GLU A 161 -7.97 2.11 -2.88
N GLN A 162 -8.18 0.96 -2.25
CA GLN A 162 -8.83 0.88 -0.93
C GLN A 162 -8.01 1.57 0.15
N LEU A 163 -6.69 1.38 0.16
CA LEU A 163 -5.78 2.09 1.06
C LEU A 163 -5.83 3.61 0.83
N GLY A 164 -5.86 4.05 -0.42
CA GLY A 164 -6.00 5.46 -0.76
C GLY A 164 -7.28 6.08 -0.18
N CYS A 165 -8.40 5.37 -0.28
CA CYS A 165 -9.66 5.78 0.35
C CYS A 165 -9.55 5.87 1.87
N LEU A 166 -8.96 4.87 2.53
CA LEU A 166 -8.74 4.87 3.99
C LEU A 166 -7.91 6.07 4.43
N LEU A 167 -6.78 6.33 3.75
CA LEU A 167 -5.88 7.44 4.08
C LEU A 167 -6.57 8.79 3.94
N MET A 168 -7.35 8.97 2.89
CA MET A 168 -8.13 10.20 2.69
C MET A 168 -9.14 10.41 3.83
N LEU A 169 -9.86 9.36 4.27
CA LEU A 169 -10.83 9.44 5.36
C LEU A 169 -10.14 9.75 6.69
N SER A 170 -9.05 9.08 7.01
CA SER A 170 -8.31 9.29 8.26
C SER A 170 -7.74 10.72 8.40
N GLN A 171 -7.33 11.33 7.30
CA GLN A 171 -6.88 12.72 7.28
C GLN A 171 -8.05 13.69 7.46
N SER A 172 -9.22 13.41 6.86
CA SER A 172 -10.42 14.24 7.00
C SER A 172 -10.93 14.25 8.44
N GLU A 173 -10.88 13.13 9.14
CA GLU A 173 -11.24 13.05 10.56
C GLU A 173 -10.30 13.83 11.46
N LYS A 174 -8.99 13.81 11.21
CA LYS A 174 -8.02 14.62 11.95
C LYS A 174 -8.29 16.12 11.80
N ILE A 175 -8.60 16.58 10.60
CA ILE A 175 -8.94 17.98 10.33
C ILE A 175 -10.23 18.37 11.04
N SER A 176 -11.25 17.50 11.02
CA SER A 176 -12.55 17.75 11.68
C SER A 176 -12.40 17.83 13.19
N ARG A 177 -11.63 16.93 13.82
CA ARG A 177 -11.35 16.96 15.27
C ARG A 177 -10.53 18.19 15.67
N GLY A 178 -9.49 18.55 14.92
CA GLY A 178 -8.68 19.76 15.18
C GLY A 178 -9.49 21.05 15.06
N ASN A 179 -10.45 21.13 14.15
CA ASN A 179 -11.35 22.28 14.03
C ASN A 179 -12.41 22.33 15.16
N SER A 180 -12.82 21.19 15.70
CA SER A 180 -13.77 21.16 16.82
C SER A 180 -13.13 21.69 18.10
N ASP A 181 -11.84 21.43 18.32
CA ASP A 181 -11.10 21.96 19.47
C ASP A 181 -10.89 23.48 19.40
N LEU A 182 -10.77 24.05 18.19
CA LEU A 182 -10.67 25.49 17.97
C LEU A 182 -12.00 26.23 18.22
N VAL A 183 -13.13 25.59 18.01
CA VAL A 183 -14.47 26.20 18.22
C VAL A 183 -14.86 26.21 19.69
N LEU A 184 -14.33 25.30 20.52
CA LEU A 184 -14.62 25.22 21.97
C LEU A 184 -13.94 26.31 22.81
N PHE A 185 -12.97 27.05 22.25
CA PHE A 185 -12.25 28.12 22.96
C PHE A 185 -12.76 29.53 22.69
N SER A 186 -13.74 29.73 21.84
CA SER A 186 -14.44 31.02 21.67
C SER A 186 -15.66 31.15 22.59
N GLY A 187 -15.40 31.20 23.87
CA GLY A 187 -16.42 31.56 24.86
C GLY A 187 -16.85 33.02 24.69
N PRO A 188 -18.13 33.37 24.99
CA PRO A 188 -18.66 34.70 24.76
C PRO A 188 -17.97 35.72 25.66
N GLN A 189 -17.35 36.74 25.06
CA GLN A 189 -16.92 37.94 25.77
C GLN A 189 -18.16 38.62 26.38
N ARG A 190 -18.24 38.61 27.72
CA ARG A 190 -19.22 39.41 28.45
C ARG A 190 -18.92 40.88 28.21
N ALA A 191 -19.82 41.56 27.53
CA ALA A 191 -19.86 43.01 27.49
C ALA A 191 -20.12 43.53 28.89
N SER A 192 -19.13 44.15 29.53
CA SER A 192 -19.28 44.93 30.75
C SER A 192 -19.89 46.28 30.35
N LYS A 193 -21.13 46.49 30.77
CA LYS A 193 -21.73 47.84 30.80
C LYS A 193 -21.24 48.58 32.02
N THR A 194 -20.72 49.73 31.83
CA THR A 194 -20.82 50.89 32.76
C THR A 194 -20.96 52.14 31.92
#